data_a380547b71f66db91dd67a4678f7767b
#
_entry.id   a380547b71f66db91dd67a4678f7767b
#
_cell.length_a   1.000
_cell.length_b   1.000
_cell.length_c   1.000
_cell.angle_alpha   90.00
_cell.angle_beta   90.00
_cell.angle_gamma   90.00
#
_symmetry.space_group_name_H-M   'P 1'
#
loop_
_entity.id
_entity.type
_entity.pdbx_description
1 polymer ?
#
loop_
_entity_poly.entity_id
_entity_poly.type
_entity_poly.pdbx_seq_one_letter_code
_entity_poly.pdbx_strand_id
1 'polypeptide(L)'
;MKKIAFFDIDGTLTSEIDGSLPKSAINAIRHARTFGHLMFINTGRCFQNVEPRFRRIGFDGYVCGCGTNIFCSGTEALHVAQTHSITMQLLEAARITNVDILFESRKEVAFDKSRSLTHPDAIHQYK
;
A
#
# COMPACT_ATOMS: atom_id res chain seq x y z
N MET A 1 14.94 -19.74 16.68
CA MET A 1 13.48 -19.61 16.48
C MET A 1 13.23 -18.68 15.29
N LYS A 2 12.44 -19.11 14.29
CA LYS A 2 12.04 -18.26 13.15
C LYS A 2 11.02 -17.23 13.60
N LYS A 3 11.11 -16.02 13.07
CA LYS A 3 10.20 -14.90 13.37
C LYS A 3 9.59 -14.38 12.07
N ILE A 4 8.42 -13.74 12.17
CA ILE A 4 7.80 -12.97 11.12
C ILE A 4 7.81 -11.51 11.56
N ALA A 5 8.28 -10.62 10.70
CA ALA A 5 8.27 -9.18 10.94
C ALA A 5 7.46 -8.49 9.84
N PHE A 6 6.64 -7.54 10.25
CA PHE A 6 5.84 -6.69 9.38
C PHE A 6 6.37 -5.26 9.46
N PHE A 7 6.58 -4.64 8.31
CA PHE A 7 7.11 -3.29 8.20
C PHE A 7 6.10 -2.40 7.48
N ASP A 8 5.74 -1.32 8.10
CA ASP A 8 5.07 -0.25 7.40
C ASP A 8 6.08 0.52 6.52
N ILE A 9 5.59 1.24 5.51
CA ILE A 9 6.40 2.00 4.58
C ILE A 9 6.61 3.42 5.09
N ASP A 10 5.52 4.15 5.24
CA ASP A 10 5.53 5.59 5.47
C ASP A 10 5.86 5.89 6.93
N GLY A 11 6.96 6.61 7.17
CA GLY A 11 7.43 6.89 8.53
C GLY A 11 8.08 5.70 9.25
N THR A 12 8.21 4.52 8.60
CA THR A 12 8.85 3.34 9.18
C THR A 12 10.05 2.88 8.34
N LEU A 13 9.82 2.44 7.11
CA LEU A 13 10.91 2.10 6.18
C LEU A 13 11.50 3.34 5.52
N THR A 14 10.69 4.37 5.35
CA THR A 14 11.12 5.66 4.81
C THR A 14 11.20 6.73 5.87
N SER A 15 12.16 7.62 5.71
CA SER A 15 12.26 8.85 6.50
C SER A 15 11.06 9.76 6.21
N GLU A 16 10.43 10.30 7.25
CA GLU A 16 9.37 11.30 7.12
C GLU A 16 9.87 12.64 6.58
N ILE A 17 11.19 12.92 6.73
CA ILE A 17 11.78 14.20 6.36
C ILE A 17 11.99 14.30 4.85
N ASP A 18 12.51 13.24 4.23
CA ASP A 18 12.96 13.26 2.83
C ASP A 18 12.51 12.06 2.01
N GLY A 19 11.71 11.17 2.59
CA GLY A 19 11.23 9.95 1.93
C GLY A 19 12.33 8.94 1.58
N SER A 20 13.56 9.13 2.11
CA SER A 20 14.69 8.24 1.82
C SER A 20 14.50 6.87 2.46
N LEU A 21 15.02 5.85 1.78
CA LEU A 21 15.07 4.47 2.27
C LEU A 21 16.52 4.15 2.67
N PRO A 22 16.83 4.03 3.97
CA PRO A 22 18.20 3.81 4.42
C PRO A 22 18.77 2.48 3.92
N LYS A 23 19.99 2.50 3.40
CA LYS A 23 20.72 1.28 3.00
C LYS A 23 20.89 0.29 4.15
N SER A 24 21.03 0.79 5.38
CA SER A 24 21.11 -0.05 6.59
C SER A 24 19.85 -0.87 6.82
N ALA A 25 18.65 -0.29 6.60
CA ALA A 25 17.38 -1.00 6.71
C ALA A 25 17.28 -2.11 5.64
N ILE A 26 17.64 -1.81 4.39
CA ILE A 26 17.67 -2.81 3.31
C ILE A 26 18.58 -3.98 3.69
N ASN A 27 19.79 -3.68 4.16
CA ASN A 27 20.77 -4.70 4.53
C ASN A 27 20.30 -5.54 5.73
N ALA A 28 19.70 -4.91 6.75
CA ALA A 28 19.19 -5.60 7.92
C ALA A 28 18.04 -6.58 7.56
N ILE A 29 17.11 -6.15 6.71
CA ILE A 29 16.00 -6.99 6.23
C ILE A 29 16.54 -8.19 5.45
N ARG A 30 17.44 -7.95 4.51
CA ARG A 30 18.07 -9.03 3.73
C ARG A 30 18.85 -9.99 4.60
N HIS A 31 19.60 -9.48 5.57
CA HIS A 31 20.38 -10.29 6.49
C HIS A 31 19.46 -11.15 7.39
N ALA A 32 18.40 -10.58 7.95
CA ALA A 32 17.44 -11.34 8.74
C ALA A 32 16.81 -12.51 7.96
N ARG A 33 16.53 -12.31 6.65
CA ARG A 33 16.04 -13.36 5.77
C ARG A 33 17.04 -14.51 5.59
N THR A 34 18.35 -14.25 5.58
CA THR A 34 19.36 -15.33 5.49
C THR A 34 19.34 -16.26 6.71
N PHE A 35 18.82 -15.79 7.85
CA PHE A 35 18.57 -16.62 9.04
C PHE A 35 17.19 -17.29 9.03
N GLY A 36 16.46 -17.20 7.92
CA GLY A 36 15.15 -17.82 7.74
C GLY A 36 14.00 -17.11 8.44
N HIS A 37 14.19 -15.83 8.85
CA HIS A 37 13.07 -14.98 9.26
C HIS A 37 12.27 -14.57 8.04
N LEU A 38 10.96 -14.36 8.21
CA LEU A 38 10.06 -13.89 7.16
C LEU A 38 9.79 -12.40 7.33
N MET A 39 9.94 -11.65 6.24
CA MET A 39 9.81 -10.20 6.23
C MET A 39 8.66 -9.80 5.31
N PHE A 40 7.70 -9.06 5.84
CA PHE A 40 6.51 -8.61 5.13
C PHE A 40 6.41 -7.09 5.14
N ILE A 41 5.93 -6.53 4.05
CA ILE A 41 5.38 -5.17 4.06
C ILE A 41 3.94 -5.24 4.59
N ASN A 42 3.55 -4.26 5.42
CA ASN A 42 2.18 -4.06 5.89
C ASN A 42 1.83 -2.58 5.77
N THR A 43 1.06 -2.22 4.76
CA THR A 43 0.83 -0.83 4.38
C THR A 43 -0.64 -0.56 4.03
N GLY A 44 -1.07 0.69 4.22
CA GLY A 44 -2.35 1.19 3.70
C GLY A 44 -2.38 1.29 2.17
N ARG A 45 -1.22 1.38 1.51
CA ARG A 45 -1.14 1.49 0.06
C ARG A 45 -1.70 0.25 -0.63
N CYS A 46 -2.38 0.41 -1.78
CA CYS A 46 -2.65 -0.72 -2.64
C CYS A 46 -1.35 -1.27 -3.25
N PHE A 47 -1.34 -2.54 -3.65
CA PHE A 47 -0.11 -3.22 -4.07
C PHE A 47 0.61 -2.52 -5.23
N GLN A 48 -0.12 -1.95 -6.17
CA GLN A 48 0.48 -1.25 -7.29
C GLN A 48 1.20 0.04 -6.87
N ASN A 49 0.78 0.67 -5.77
CA ASN A 49 1.40 1.87 -5.21
C ASN A 49 2.60 1.54 -4.28
N VAL A 50 2.89 0.25 -4.06
CA VAL A 50 4.16 -0.17 -3.48
C VAL A 50 5.24 -0.03 -4.53
N GLU A 51 6.03 1.03 -4.42
CA GLU A 51 7.04 1.40 -5.41
C GLU A 51 8.07 0.27 -5.67
N PRO A 52 8.64 0.20 -6.88
CA PRO A 52 9.65 -0.81 -7.21
C PRO A 52 10.87 -0.85 -6.27
N ARG A 53 11.22 0.29 -5.65
CA ARG A 53 12.34 0.35 -4.69
C ARG A 53 12.11 -0.55 -3.47
N PHE A 54 10.87 -0.64 -2.97
CA PHE A 54 10.51 -1.54 -1.86
C PHE A 54 10.45 -2.99 -2.30
N ARG A 55 9.84 -3.25 -3.47
CA ARG A 55 9.74 -4.62 -4.01
C ARG A 55 11.13 -5.24 -4.26
N ARG A 56 12.12 -4.44 -4.67
CA ARG A 56 13.51 -4.89 -4.88
C ARG A 56 14.27 -5.22 -3.59
N ILE A 57 13.75 -4.89 -2.40
CA ILE A 57 14.34 -5.33 -1.14
C ILE A 57 14.25 -6.85 -1.01
N GLY A 58 13.18 -7.45 -1.51
CA GLY A 58 12.96 -8.89 -1.52
C GLY A 58 12.20 -9.37 -0.29
N PHE A 59 11.04 -8.80 -0.01
CA PHE A 59 10.12 -9.27 1.02
C PHE A 59 9.51 -10.63 0.65
N ASP A 60 9.10 -11.38 1.66
CA ASP A 60 8.44 -12.69 1.51
C ASP A 60 6.94 -12.53 1.21
N GLY A 61 6.38 -11.34 1.48
CA GLY A 61 5.01 -11.02 1.14
C GLY A 61 4.63 -9.57 1.45
N TYR A 62 3.37 -9.27 1.15
CA TYR A 62 2.82 -7.92 1.23
C TYR A 62 1.40 -7.99 1.77
N VAL A 63 1.11 -7.21 2.80
CA VAL A 63 -0.23 -6.92 3.31
C VAL A 63 -0.53 -5.48 2.87
N CYS A 64 -1.43 -5.33 1.91
CA CYS A 64 -1.73 -4.07 1.26
C CYS A 64 -3.19 -3.66 1.47
N GLY A 65 -3.51 -2.38 1.21
CA GLY A 65 -4.87 -1.86 1.33
C GLY A 65 -5.46 -2.09 2.72
N CYS A 66 -4.69 -1.83 3.78
CA CYS A 66 -5.10 -2.08 5.16
C CYS A 66 -5.56 -3.53 5.41
N GLY A 67 -4.94 -4.51 4.74
CA GLY A 67 -5.25 -5.93 4.90
C GLY A 67 -6.27 -6.49 3.92
N THR A 68 -6.78 -5.69 2.99
CA THR A 68 -7.74 -6.16 1.98
C THR A 68 -7.10 -6.96 0.84
N ASN A 69 -5.78 -6.85 0.67
CA ASN A 69 -5.04 -7.56 -0.35
C ASN A 69 -3.72 -8.10 0.19
N ILE A 70 -3.59 -9.41 0.25
CA ILE A 70 -2.42 -10.10 0.84
C ILE A 70 -1.76 -10.98 -0.21
N PHE A 71 -0.45 -10.78 -0.37
CA PHE A 71 0.43 -11.64 -1.16
C PHE A 71 1.41 -12.36 -0.25
N CYS A 72 1.61 -13.66 -0.48
CA CYS A 72 2.59 -14.47 0.21
C CYS A 72 3.32 -15.36 -0.81
N SER A 73 4.64 -15.32 -0.79
CA SER A 73 5.50 -16.12 -1.69
C SER A 73 5.11 -15.98 -3.18
N GLY A 74 4.75 -14.77 -3.59
CA GLY A 74 4.37 -14.46 -4.98
C GLY A 74 2.95 -14.83 -5.36
N THR A 75 2.16 -15.40 -4.44
CA THR A 75 0.76 -15.77 -4.67
C THR A 75 -0.17 -14.85 -3.91
N GLU A 76 -1.29 -14.46 -4.52
CA GLU A 76 -2.36 -13.72 -3.83
C GLU A 76 -3.10 -14.66 -2.89
N ALA A 77 -2.95 -14.44 -1.58
CA ALA A 77 -3.57 -15.27 -0.54
C ALA A 77 -4.95 -14.75 -0.13
N LEU A 78 -5.17 -13.45 -0.23
CA LEU A 78 -6.45 -12.80 0.09
C LEU A 78 -6.68 -11.61 -0.81
N HIS A 79 -7.92 -11.45 -1.27
CA HIS A 79 -8.42 -10.21 -1.85
C HIS A 79 -9.86 -9.97 -1.44
N VAL A 80 -10.11 -8.85 -0.77
CA VAL A 80 -11.44 -8.40 -0.40
C VAL A 80 -11.77 -7.15 -1.22
N ALA A 81 -12.84 -7.20 -1.98
CA ALA A 81 -13.32 -6.08 -2.78
C ALA A 81 -14.73 -5.68 -2.37
N GLN A 82 -15.01 -4.40 -2.45
CA GLN A 82 -16.38 -3.89 -2.30
C GLN A 82 -17.24 -4.25 -3.51
N THR A 83 -18.53 -4.39 -3.29
CA THR A 83 -19.48 -4.58 -4.40
C THR A 83 -19.65 -3.29 -5.19
N HIS A 84 -20.04 -3.39 -6.45
CA HIS A 84 -20.36 -2.22 -7.27
C HIS A 84 -21.43 -1.32 -6.62
N SER A 85 -22.45 -1.91 -5.99
CA SER A 85 -23.50 -1.16 -5.30
C SER A 85 -22.94 -0.30 -4.16
N ILE A 86 -22.07 -0.85 -3.31
CA ILE A 86 -21.44 -0.10 -2.22
C ILE A 86 -20.51 1.00 -2.78
N THR A 87 -19.76 0.69 -3.82
CA THR A 87 -18.89 1.68 -4.49
C THR A 87 -19.69 2.88 -4.99
N MET A 88 -20.85 2.64 -5.63
CA MET A 88 -21.71 3.72 -6.10
C MET A 88 -22.35 4.54 -4.97
N GLN A 89 -22.75 3.89 -3.87
CA GLN A 89 -23.26 4.59 -2.69
C GLN A 89 -22.19 5.48 -2.04
N LEU A 90 -20.95 5.00 -1.94
CA LEU A 90 -19.83 5.79 -1.42
C LEU A 90 -19.52 6.99 -2.32
N LEU A 91 -19.55 6.80 -3.64
CA LEU A 91 -19.36 7.88 -4.60
C LEU A 91 -20.43 8.97 -4.47
N GLU A 92 -21.69 8.57 -4.34
CA GLU A 92 -22.80 9.52 -4.17
C GLU A 92 -22.69 10.26 -2.83
N ALA A 93 -22.38 9.55 -1.74
CA ALA A 93 -22.14 10.17 -0.43
C ALA A 93 -21.00 11.20 -0.50
N ALA A 94 -19.90 10.88 -1.16
CA ALA A 94 -18.78 11.80 -1.35
C ALA A 94 -19.18 13.05 -2.15
N ARG A 95 -20.03 12.90 -3.15
CA ARG A 95 -20.59 14.03 -3.93
C ARG A 95 -21.46 14.94 -3.07
N ILE A 96 -22.37 14.37 -2.28
CA ILE A 96 -23.27 15.11 -1.39
C ILE A 96 -22.49 15.87 -0.31
N THR A 97 -21.50 15.22 0.29
CA THR A 97 -20.70 15.79 1.39
C THR A 97 -19.52 16.65 0.91
N ASN A 98 -19.30 16.74 -0.39
CA ASN A 98 -18.19 17.50 -1.00
C ASN A 98 -16.81 17.03 -0.53
N VAL A 99 -16.61 15.71 -0.38
CA VAL A 99 -15.35 15.07 0.03
C VAL A 99 -14.70 14.40 -1.17
N ASP A 100 -13.36 14.47 -1.28
CA ASP A 100 -12.62 13.71 -2.26
C ASP A 100 -12.66 12.22 -1.91
N ILE A 101 -12.84 11.37 -2.91
CA ILE A 101 -12.84 9.93 -2.76
C ILE A 101 -11.92 9.29 -3.80
N LEU A 102 -11.13 8.32 -3.35
CA LEU A 102 -10.29 7.48 -4.19
C LEU A 102 -10.72 6.02 -4.03
N PHE A 103 -10.86 5.34 -5.14
CA PHE A 103 -11.13 3.91 -5.18
C PHE A 103 -9.88 3.19 -5.66
N GLU A 104 -9.31 2.36 -4.82
CA GLU A 104 -8.13 1.57 -5.15
C GLU A 104 -8.53 0.15 -5.53
N SER A 105 -8.08 -0.29 -6.68
CA SER A 105 -8.26 -1.65 -7.18
C SER A 105 -6.92 -2.39 -7.22
N ARG A 106 -6.95 -3.65 -7.70
CA ARG A 106 -5.72 -4.43 -7.94
C ARG A 106 -4.79 -3.80 -8.98
N LYS A 107 -5.31 -3.01 -9.90
CA LYS A 107 -4.58 -2.56 -11.10
C LYS A 107 -4.50 -1.05 -11.23
N GLU A 108 -5.42 -0.34 -10.63
CA GLU A 108 -5.58 1.10 -10.86
C GLU A 108 -6.19 1.79 -9.65
N VAL A 109 -6.01 3.09 -9.61
CA VAL A 109 -6.72 4.00 -8.71
C VAL A 109 -7.68 4.82 -9.55
N ALA A 110 -8.92 4.90 -9.11
CA ALA A 110 -9.98 5.66 -9.76
C ALA A 110 -10.49 6.77 -8.84
N PHE A 111 -10.86 7.89 -9.44
CA PHE A 111 -11.49 9.01 -8.75
C PHE A 111 -12.58 9.63 -9.62
N ASP A 112 -13.45 10.44 -9.01
CA ASP A 112 -14.52 11.12 -9.74
C ASP A 112 -13.96 12.23 -10.63
N LYS A 113 -13.88 11.98 -11.94
CA LYS A 113 -13.39 12.95 -12.94
C LYS A 113 -14.29 14.17 -13.13
N SER A 114 -15.54 14.13 -12.64
CA SER A 114 -16.44 15.30 -12.69
C SER A 114 -16.01 16.42 -11.74
N ARG A 115 -15.03 16.13 -10.87
CA ARG A 115 -14.52 17.02 -9.84
C ARG A 115 -13.00 17.05 -9.85
N SER A 116 -12.42 18.20 -9.53
CA SER A 116 -10.99 18.32 -9.27
C SER A 116 -10.69 17.80 -7.87
N LEU A 117 -9.64 17.00 -7.72
CA LEU A 117 -9.13 16.65 -6.40
C LEU A 117 -8.66 17.91 -5.68
N THR A 118 -9.09 18.07 -4.44
CA THR A 118 -8.77 19.24 -3.61
C THR A 118 -7.76 18.97 -2.53
N HIS A 119 -7.67 17.70 -2.07
CA HIS A 119 -6.72 17.34 -1.02
C HIS A 119 -5.29 17.28 -1.56
N PRO A 120 -4.31 17.98 -0.94
CA PRO A 120 -2.93 18.03 -1.41
C PRO A 120 -2.28 16.66 -1.60
N ASP A 121 -2.49 15.74 -0.66
CA ASP A 121 -1.90 14.41 -0.72
C ASP A 121 -2.46 13.58 -1.88
N ALA A 122 -3.77 13.67 -2.14
CA ALA A 122 -4.39 13.02 -3.28
C ALA A 122 -3.84 13.57 -4.60
N ILE A 123 -3.65 14.88 -4.68
CA ILE A 123 -3.06 15.54 -5.86
C ILE A 123 -1.62 15.08 -6.07
N HIS A 124 -0.82 15.00 -5.02
CA HIS A 124 0.58 14.61 -5.10
C HIS A 124 0.75 13.14 -5.48
N GLN A 125 -0.12 12.28 -4.99
CA GLN A 125 0.00 10.83 -5.16
C GLN A 125 -0.55 10.31 -6.49
N TYR A 126 -1.53 11.01 -7.10
CA TYR A 126 -2.32 10.49 -8.23
C TYR A 126 -2.44 11.43 -9.45
N LYS A 127 -1.55 12.43 -9.56
CA LYS A 127 -1.41 13.27 -10.76
C LYS A 127 -0.31 12.78 -11.70
#